data_685a03d9efb94f1da6d4125d558e40c0
#
_entry.id   685a03d9efb94f1da6d4125d558e40c0
#
_cell.length_a   1.000
_cell.length_b   1.000
_cell.length_c   1.000
_cell.angle_alpha   90.00
_cell.angle_beta   90.00
_cell.angle_gamma   90.00
#
_symmetry.space_group_name_H-M   'P 1'
#
loop_
_entity.id
_entity.type
_entity.pdbx_description
1 polymer ?
#
loop_
_entity_poly.entity_id
_entity_poly.type
_entity_poly.pdbx_seq_one_letter_code
_entity_poly.pdbx_strand_id
1 'polypeptide(L)'
;MTISEMHYDFKVKLDKVASQTKEDFNVAEIDWLLNEAQDVFIKQRYGLNNPHRTGFEVTQKRIDDLSSLHVKQPEQVGITPTLTSGVYEVPLSSLTHTYLFYTRGSVDVTVTNCPTTTMQLRHIQADDLSDALRDPFNQSSITDGVLFNFGKSSGNLATTSIYIYPGTLTLGDVYIEYIKHPRQMFFGTYTYIDGSTTTLTNCELPEHTHSEMVDQAVLIASGIIEHPTYQ
;
A
#
# COMPACT_ATOMS: atom_id res chain seq x y z
N MET A 1 -7.65 -20.21 -3.51
CA MET A 1 -8.26 -20.34 -4.86
C MET A 1 -7.25 -19.88 -5.91
N THR A 2 -7.18 -20.59 -7.03
CA THR A 2 -6.44 -20.17 -8.22
C THR A 2 -7.24 -19.10 -8.98
N ILE A 3 -6.60 -18.35 -9.87
CA ILE A 3 -7.31 -17.37 -10.71
C ILE A 3 -8.41 -18.04 -11.57
N SER A 4 -8.21 -19.28 -12.00
CA SER A 4 -9.21 -20.04 -12.75
C SER A 4 -10.45 -20.36 -11.92
N GLU A 5 -10.28 -20.69 -10.63
CA GLU A 5 -11.38 -20.89 -9.70
C GLU A 5 -12.11 -19.58 -9.39
N MET A 6 -11.38 -18.46 -9.29
CA MET A 6 -11.99 -17.14 -9.09
C MET A 6 -12.84 -16.71 -10.30
N HIS A 7 -12.36 -16.96 -11.53
CA HIS A 7 -13.15 -16.74 -12.76
C HIS A 7 -14.42 -17.57 -12.79
N TYR A 8 -14.30 -18.85 -12.42
CA TYR A 8 -15.46 -19.74 -12.35
C TYR A 8 -16.48 -19.26 -11.31
N ASP A 9 -16.02 -18.93 -10.11
CA ASP A 9 -16.87 -18.43 -9.02
C ASP A 9 -17.55 -17.10 -9.39
N PHE A 10 -16.83 -16.19 -10.05
CA PHE A 10 -17.35 -14.94 -10.58
C PHE A 10 -18.50 -15.19 -11.55
N LYS A 11 -18.32 -16.06 -12.55
CA LYS A 11 -19.37 -16.40 -13.53
C LYS A 11 -20.59 -17.03 -12.85
N VAL A 12 -20.38 -17.99 -11.96
CA VAL A 12 -21.50 -18.65 -11.23
C VAL A 12 -22.30 -17.67 -10.40
N LYS A 13 -21.64 -16.72 -9.73
CA LYS A 13 -22.31 -15.69 -8.91
C LYS A 13 -23.05 -14.67 -9.76
N LEU A 14 -22.44 -14.24 -10.86
CA LEU A 14 -23.02 -13.26 -11.78
C LEU A 14 -24.26 -13.82 -12.50
N ASP A 15 -24.19 -15.06 -13.00
CA ASP A 15 -25.32 -15.72 -13.69
C ASP A 15 -26.58 -15.86 -12.83
N LYS A 16 -26.41 -15.93 -11.50
CA LYS A 16 -27.54 -15.94 -10.56
C LYS A 16 -28.16 -14.57 -10.34
N VAL A 17 -27.41 -13.49 -10.57
CA VAL A 17 -27.87 -12.11 -10.40
C VAL A 17 -28.42 -11.57 -11.72
N ALA A 18 -27.77 -11.86 -12.84
CA ALA A 18 -28.15 -11.41 -14.17
C ALA A 18 -28.79 -12.59 -14.93
N SER A 19 -30.10 -12.57 -15.13
CA SER A 19 -30.77 -13.59 -15.94
C SER A 19 -30.25 -13.56 -17.38
N GLN A 20 -29.89 -14.69 -17.92
CA GLN A 20 -29.59 -15.24 -19.27
C GLN A 20 -29.64 -14.34 -20.53
N THR A 21 -29.83 -13.04 -20.44
CA THR A 21 -30.05 -12.12 -21.59
C THR A 21 -28.89 -11.19 -21.89
N LYS A 22 -27.78 -11.26 -21.17
CA LYS A 22 -26.62 -10.36 -21.35
C LYS A 22 -25.40 -11.09 -21.89
N GLU A 23 -24.63 -10.39 -22.72
CA GLU A 23 -23.36 -10.89 -23.24
C GLU A 23 -22.43 -11.28 -22.08
N ASP A 24 -21.74 -12.41 -22.25
CA ASP A 24 -20.81 -12.93 -21.26
C ASP A 24 -19.56 -12.04 -21.18
N PHE A 25 -19.08 -11.77 -19.99
CA PHE A 25 -17.82 -11.05 -19.82
C PHE A 25 -16.64 -11.85 -20.38
N ASN A 26 -15.80 -11.19 -21.15
CA ASN A 26 -14.59 -11.82 -21.66
C ASN A 26 -13.50 -11.91 -20.56
N VAL A 27 -12.44 -12.69 -20.82
CA VAL A 27 -11.38 -12.95 -19.83
C VAL A 27 -10.72 -11.67 -19.35
N ALA A 28 -10.43 -10.71 -20.25
CA ALA A 28 -9.77 -9.45 -19.89
C ALA A 28 -10.66 -8.56 -19.02
N GLU A 29 -11.96 -8.57 -19.24
CA GLU A 29 -12.92 -7.81 -18.43
C GLU A 29 -13.07 -8.39 -17.03
N ILE A 30 -13.10 -9.72 -16.91
CA ILE A 30 -13.14 -10.38 -15.58
C ILE A 30 -11.85 -10.11 -14.82
N ASP A 31 -10.69 -10.20 -15.47
CA ASP A 31 -9.40 -9.87 -14.84
C ASP A 31 -9.37 -8.41 -14.39
N TRP A 32 -9.91 -7.48 -15.18
CA TRP A 32 -10.00 -6.07 -14.79
C TRP A 32 -10.89 -5.88 -13.56
N LEU A 33 -12.07 -6.51 -13.52
CA LEU A 33 -13.00 -6.44 -12.38
C LEU A 33 -12.41 -7.05 -11.11
N LEU A 34 -11.68 -8.17 -11.22
CA LEU A 34 -11.01 -8.79 -10.09
C LEU A 34 -9.87 -7.92 -9.55
N ASN A 35 -9.09 -7.27 -10.41
CA ASN A 35 -8.03 -6.34 -10.00
C ASN A 35 -8.61 -5.08 -9.35
N GLU A 36 -9.71 -4.52 -9.86
CA GLU A 36 -10.41 -3.40 -9.24
C GLU A 36 -10.96 -3.80 -7.85
N ALA A 37 -11.55 -4.98 -7.74
CA ALA A 37 -12.04 -5.51 -6.48
C ALA A 37 -10.90 -5.71 -5.46
N GLN A 38 -9.73 -6.17 -5.91
CA GLN A 38 -8.53 -6.30 -5.08
C GLN A 38 -8.09 -4.96 -4.51
N ASP A 39 -8.04 -3.91 -5.32
CA ASP A 39 -7.68 -2.57 -4.89
C ASP A 39 -8.69 -1.98 -3.89
N VAL A 40 -9.98 -2.17 -4.14
CA VAL A 40 -11.05 -1.73 -3.22
C VAL A 40 -10.95 -2.48 -1.89
N PHE A 41 -10.74 -3.80 -1.92
CA PHE A 41 -10.59 -4.65 -0.74
C PHE A 41 -9.43 -4.17 0.15
N ILE A 42 -8.25 -3.92 -0.44
CA ILE A 42 -7.07 -3.46 0.31
C ILE A 42 -7.32 -2.09 0.95
N LYS A 43 -7.90 -1.14 0.19
CA LYS A 43 -8.24 0.19 0.71
C LYS A 43 -9.24 0.13 1.86
N GLN A 44 -10.24 -0.76 1.78
CA GLN A 44 -11.22 -0.97 2.85
C GLN A 44 -10.57 -1.57 4.12
N ARG A 45 -9.65 -2.53 3.96
CA ARG A 45 -8.97 -3.15 5.10
C ARG A 45 -7.97 -2.21 5.75
N TYR A 46 -7.26 -1.39 4.99
CA TYR A 46 -6.25 -0.48 5.55
C TYR A 46 -6.88 0.71 6.30
N GLY A 47 -7.92 1.35 5.80
CA GLY A 47 -8.34 2.57 6.47
C GLY A 47 -9.67 3.22 6.19
N LEU A 48 -10.42 2.79 5.20
CA LEU A 48 -11.62 3.52 4.74
C LEU A 48 -12.76 3.61 5.77
N ASN A 49 -12.81 2.71 6.74
CA ASN A 49 -13.85 2.64 7.78
C ASN A 49 -13.27 2.57 9.19
N ASN A 50 -12.26 3.40 9.47
CA ASN A 50 -11.68 3.47 10.81
C ASN A 50 -12.14 4.76 11.54
N PRO A 51 -13.35 4.79 12.13
CA PRO A 51 -13.89 5.98 12.79
C PRO A 51 -13.06 6.40 14.02
N HIS A 52 -12.24 5.51 14.57
CA HIS A 52 -11.45 5.76 15.77
C HIS A 52 -9.97 6.08 15.49
N ARG A 53 -9.56 6.19 14.20
CA ARG A 53 -8.15 6.40 13.80
C ARG A 53 -7.16 5.43 14.50
N THR A 54 -7.62 4.22 14.79
CA THR A 54 -6.80 3.17 15.36
C THR A 54 -5.82 2.66 14.30
N GLY A 55 -4.59 2.34 14.70
CA GLY A 55 -3.57 1.86 13.78
C GLY A 55 -3.97 0.56 13.05
N PHE A 56 -3.24 0.23 12.02
CA PHE A 56 -3.45 -0.98 11.19
C PHE A 56 -3.57 -2.27 12.02
N GLU A 57 -2.82 -2.38 13.11
CA GLU A 57 -2.71 -3.59 13.93
C GLU A 57 -3.85 -3.81 14.94
N VAL A 58 -4.86 -2.94 14.99
CA VAL A 58 -5.93 -3.03 16.02
C VAL A 58 -6.85 -4.22 15.83
N THR A 59 -6.95 -4.76 14.62
CA THR A 59 -7.82 -5.91 14.35
C THR A 59 -7.02 -7.04 13.73
N GLN A 60 -6.93 -8.19 14.41
CA GLN A 60 -6.22 -9.38 13.93
C GLN A 60 -6.63 -9.77 12.50
N LYS A 61 -7.92 -9.70 12.18
CA LYS A 61 -8.43 -9.99 10.84
C LYS A 61 -7.77 -9.11 9.76
N ARG A 62 -7.56 -7.81 10.02
CA ARG A 62 -6.93 -6.90 9.04
C ARG A 62 -5.46 -7.24 8.82
N ILE A 63 -4.76 -7.62 9.90
CA ILE A 63 -3.37 -8.06 9.82
C ILE A 63 -3.28 -9.32 8.97
N ASP A 64 -4.13 -10.30 9.26
CA ASP A 64 -4.13 -11.58 8.54
C ASP A 64 -4.51 -11.40 7.06
N ASP A 65 -5.53 -10.59 6.75
CA ASP A 65 -5.98 -10.31 5.39
C ASP A 65 -4.91 -9.63 4.53
N LEU A 66 -4.07 -8.76 5.10
CA LEU A 66 -3.04 -8.01 4.39
C LEU A 66 -1.61 -8.50 4.68
N SER A 67 -1.45 -9.60 5.40
CA SER A 67 -0.14 -10.12 5.84
C SER A 67 0.83 -10.41 4.70
N SER A 68 0.32 -10.89 3.56
CA SER A 68 1.12 -11.20 2.36
C SER A 68 1.64 -9.94 1.62
N LEU A 69 1.00 -8.79 1.86
CA LEU A 69 1.39 -7.51 1.27
C LEU A 69 2.24 -6.65 2.22
N HIS A 70 2.38 -7.06 3.47
CA HIS A 70 3.15 -6.32 4.46
C HIS A 70 4.64 -6.61 4.31
N VAL A 71 5.38 -5.64 3.80
CA VAL A 71 6.83 -5.68 3.63
C VAL A 71 7.51 -5.13 4.88
N LYS A 72 8.36 -5.93 5.48
CA LYS A 72 9.13 -5.61 6.69
C LYS A 72 10.54 -6.20 6.61
N GLN A 73 11.40 -5.87 7.57
CA GLN A 73 12.70 -6.55 7.67
C GLN A 73 12.54 -8.07 7.86
N PRO A 74 13.42 -8.91 7.27
CA PRO A 74 14.61 -8.57 6.48
C PRO A 74 14.33 -8.32 4.98
N GLU A 75 13.09 -8.43 4.49
CA GLU A 75 12.74 -8.24 3.07
C GLU A 75 13.06 -6.81 2.60
N GLN A 76 12.74 -5.80 3.42
CA GLN A 76 13.15 -4.43 3.17
C GLN A 76 14.53 -4.18 3.79
N VAL A 77 15.50 -3.90 2.95
CA VAL A 77 16.86 -3.52 3.37
C VAL A 77 16.88 -2.06 3.82
N GLY A 78 17.79 -1.71 4.71
CA GLY A 78 18.02 -0.32 5.12
C GLY A 78 18.38 0.57 3.92
N ILE A 79 17.79 1.75 3.88
CA ILE A 79 18.01 2.74 2.83
C ILE A 79 18.83 3.88 3.41
N THR A 80 19.99 4.16 2.82
CA THR A 80 20.81 5.31 3.21
C THR A 80 20.15 6.58 2.67
N PRO A 81 19.69 7.49 3.54
CA PRO A 81 19.01 8.71 3.11
C PRO A 81 19.98 9.74 2.55
N THR A 82 19.51 10.59 1.65
CA THR A 82 20.29 11.68 1.07
C THR A 82 20.06 12.96 1.87
N LEU A 83 21.15 13.54 2.41
CA LEU A 83 21.09 14.81 3.13
C LEU A 83 21.07 16.00 2.16
N THR A 84 20.02 16.80 2.21
CA THR A 84 19.87 18.02 1.42
C THR A 84 19.40 19.17 2.32
N SER A 85 20.23 20.21 2.46
CA SER A 85 19.90 21.42 3.25
C SER A 85 19.45 21.15 4.70
N GLY A 86 20.04 20.15 5.35
CA GLY A 86 19.71 19.80 6.75
C GLY A 86 18.49 18.87 6.91
N VAL A 87 17.91 18.42 5.83
CA VAL A 87 16.81 17.44 5.81
C VAL A 87 17.27 16.20 5.07
N TYR A 88 16.95 15.04 5.60
CA TYR A 88 17.23 13.78 4.91
C TYR A 88 16.05 13.37 4.05
N GLU A 89 16.34 13.00 2.81
CA GLU A 89 15.33 12.53 1.85
C GLU A 89 15.52 11.04 1.55
N VAL A 90 14.41 10.29 1.61
CA VAL A 90 14.32 8.89 1.19
C VAL A 90 13.25 8.80 0.10
N PRO A 91 13.63 8.63 -1.18
CA PRO A 91 12.65 8.45 -2.24
C PRO A 91 11.97 7.08 -2.12
N LEU A 92 10.64 7.03 -2.20
CA LEU A 92 9.88 5.76 -2.12
C LEU A 92 10.16 4.83 -3.30
N SER A 93 10.75 5.34 -4.38
CA SER A 93 11.24 4.52 -5.50
C SER A 93 12.46 3.64 -5.15
N SER A 94 13.14 3.90 -4.05
CA SER A 94 14.25 3.07 -3.55
C SER A 94 13.78 1.86 -2.71
N LEU A 95 12.48 1.73 -2.46
CA LEU A 95 11.92 0.58 -1.79
C LEU A 95 11.98 -0.67 -2.68
N THR A 96 12.05 -1.84 -2.05
CA THR A 96 12.13 -3.15 -2.75
C THR A 96 10.91 -3.41 -3.63
N HIS A 97 9.73 -3.00 -3.16
CA HIS A 97 8.46 -3.14 -3.87
C HIS A 97 7.74 -1.81 -3.98
N THR A 98 6.80 -1.71 -4.92
CA THR A 98 5.97 -0.51 -5.10
C THR A 98 5.17 -0.22 -3.84
N TYR A 99 5.40 0.96 -3.27
CA TYR A 99 4.76 1.46 -2.07
C TYR A 99 3.26 1.75 -2.29
N LEU A 100 2.43 1.35 -1.33
CA LEU A 100 1.02 1.70 -1.30
C LEU A 100 0.66 2.46 -0.02
N PHE A 101 0.89 1.86 1.17
CA PHE A 101 0.57 2.49 2.45
C PHE A 101 1.69 2.31 3.46
N TYR A 102 2.00 3.39 4.18
CA TYR A 102 2.97 3.38 5.27
C TYR A 102 2.40 2.68 6.51
N THR A 103 3.20 1.82 7.13
CA THR A 103 2.82 1.16 8.40
C THR A 103 3.66 1.67 9.55
N ARG A 104 4.97 1.56 9.42
CA ARG A 104 5.93 1.96 10.45
C ARG A 104 7.27 2.31 9.82
N GLY A 105 8.06 3.13 10.51
CA GLY A 105 9.44 3.39 10.12
C GLY A 105 10.34 3.48 11.32
N SER A 106 11.59 3.11 11.10
CA SER A 106 12.67 3.28 12.06
C SER A 106 13.93 3.76 11.36
N VAL A 107 14.83 4.35 12.11
CA VAL A 107 16.08 4.91 11.61
C VAL A 107 17.20 4.65 12.60
N ASP A 108 18.35 4.29 12.11
CA ASP A 108 19.56 4.19 12.92
C ASP A 108 20.10 5.58 13.19
N VAL A 109 20.33 5.88 14.46
CA VAL A 109 20.81 7.18 14.92
C VAL A 109 22.13 7.00 15.64
N THR A 110 23.11 7.81 15.29
CA THR A 110 24.41 7.89 15.96
C THR A 110 24.53 9.20 16.70
N VAL A 111 24.82 9.11 17.99
CA VAL A 111 25.12 10.28 18.83
C VAL A 111 26.54 10.19 19.26
N THR A 112 27.23 11.34 19.35
CA THR A 112 28.62 11.40 19.79
C THR A 112 28.82 10.69 21.11
N ASN A 113 29.76 9.73 21.16
CA ASN A 113 30.09 8.89 22.32
C ASN A 113 29.00 7.89 22.76
N CYS A 114 27.97 7.62 21.92
CA CYS A 114 26.96 6.60 22.18
C CYS A 114 26.98 5.54 21.08
N PRO A 115 26.60 4.28 21.39
CA PRO A 115 26.40 3.29 20.34
C PRO A 115 25.24 3.70 19.42
N THR A 116 25.28 3.24 18.16
CA THR A 116 24.18 3.41 17.24
C THR A 116 22.90 2.76 17.82
N THR A 117 21.80 3.51 17.81
CA THR A 117 20.52 3.09 18.36
C THR A 117 19.44 3.25 17.30
N THR A 118 18.60 2.25 17.14
CA THR A 118 17.45 2.30 16.22
C THR A 118 16.30 3.03 16.90
N MET A 119 15.78 4.08 16.24
CA MET A 119 14.71 4.93 16.74
C MET A 119 13.49 4.87 15.82
N GLN A 120 12.31 5.11 16.39
CA GLN A 120 11.09 5.22 15.60
C GLN A 120 11.01 6.54 14.82
N LEU A 121 10.48 6.44 13.60
CA LEU A 121 10.04 7.59 12.82
C LEU A 121 8.63 8.01 13.28
N ARG A 122 8.48 9.29 13.63
CA ARG A 122 7.22 9.90 14.07
C ARG A 122 6.67 10.77 12.96
N HIS A 123 5.52 10.35 12.40
CA HIS A 123 4.85 11.12 11.34
C HIS A 123 4.30 12.43 11.87
N ILE A 124 4.57 13.52 11.14
CA ILE A 124 4.01 14.85 11.40
C ILE A 124 3.30 15.37 10.16
N GLN A 125 2.20 16.10 10.34
CA GLN A 125 1.51 16.76 9.26
C GLN A 125 2.30 17.99 8.79
N ALA A 126 2.20 18.32 7.50
CA ALA A 126 3.02 19.38 6.91
C ALA A 126 2.69 20.78 7.46
N ASP A 127 1.45 21.01 7.89
CA ASP A 127 0.98 22.24 8.52
C ASP A 127 1.52 22.41 9.96
N ASP A 128 1.69 21.33 10.71
CA ASP A 128 2.23 21.36 12.08
C ASP A 128 3.76 21.33 12.13
N LEU A 129 4.42 21.09 11.00
CA LEU A 129 5.87 20.89 10.95
C LEU A 129 6.67 22.09 11.48
N SER A 130 6.27 23.30 11.11
CA SER A 130 7.00 24.51 11.50
C SER A 130 6.99 24.74 13.01
N ASP A 131 5.87 24.41 13.65
CA ASP A 131 5.69 24.59 15.08
C ASP A 131 6.42 23.49 15.86
N ALA A 132 6.38 22.25 15.37
CA ALA A 132 7.11 21.14 15.98
C ALA A 132 8.64 21.32 15.91
N LEU A 133 9.15 21.90 14.81
CA LEU A 133 10.59 22.16 14.69
C LEU A 133 11.07 23.32 15.60
N ARG A 134 10.19 24.23 16.00
CA ARG A 134 10.49 25.35 16.92
C ARG A 134 10.33 24.97 18.39
N ASP A 135 9.49 23.99 18.68
CA ASP A 135 9.23 23.56 20.05
C ASP A 135 10.33 22.59 20.52
N PRO A 136 11.14 22.96 21.56
CA PRO A 136 12.19 22.10 22.07
C PRO A 136 11.71 20.72 22.57
N PHE A 137 10.43 20.60 22.92
CA PHE A 137 9.83 19.36 23.41
C PHE A 137 9.28 18.47 22.31
N ASN A 138 8.98 19.01 21.13
CA ASN A 138 8.41 18.26 20.01
C ASN A 138 9.40 17.95 18.89
N GLN A 139 10.56 18.61 18.85
CA GLN A 139 11.58 18.34 17.86
C GLN A 139 12.16 16.92 18.00
N SER A 140 12.88 16.47 16.96
CA SER A 140 13.52 15.16 16.97
C SER A 140 14.51 15.02 18.13
N SER A 141 14.34 13.97 18.92
CA SER A 141 15.17 13.67 20.08
C SER A 141 15.39 12.16 20.26
N ILE A 142 16.36 11.78 21.06
CA ILE A 142 16.65 10.36 21.38
C ILE A 142 15.50 9.70 22.12
N THR A 143 14.71 10.46 22.87
CA THR A 143 13.61 9.94 23.69
C THR A 143 12.31 9.84 22.91
N ASP A 144 12.04 10.78 22.02
CA ASP A 144 10.70 10.93 21.39
C ASP A 144 10.67 10.47 19.94
N GLY A 145 11.81 10.08 19.37
CA GLY A 145 11.94 9.64 17.99
C GLY A 145 12.24 10.77 17.01
N VAL A 146 12.35 10.42 15.75
CA VAL A 146 12.75 11.33 14.68
C VAL A 146 11.51 11.71 13.86
N LEU A 147 11.32 13.01 13.64
CA LEU A 147 10.21 13.56 12.87
C LEU A 147 10.36 13.29 11.38
N PHE A 148 9.27 12.95 10.73
CA PHE A 148 9.23 12.85 9.28
C PHE A 148 7.87 13.28 8.71
N ASN A 149 7.85 13.67 7.44
CA ASN A 149 6.64 13.86 6.67
C ASN A 149 6.78 13.30 5.25
N PHE A 150 5.67 13.22 4.53
CA PHE A 150 5.64 12.86 3.12
C PHE A 150 5.66 14.11 2.25
N GLY A 151 6.39 14.06 1.14
CA GLY A 151 6.43 15.11 0.13
C GLY A 151 6.80 14.56 -1.24
N LYS A 152 6.89 15.44 -2.23
CA LYS A 152 7.40 15.07 -3.55
C LYS A 152 8.91 15.07 -3.55
N SER A 153 9.52 14.13 -4.27
CA SER A 153 10.97 14.06 -4.39
C SER A 153 11.55 15.35 -5.02
N SER A 154 12.63 15.84 -4.45
CA SER A 154 13.37 16.99 -5.00
C SER A 154 13.95 16.72 -6.39
N GLY A 155 14.30 15.46 -6.67
CA GLY A 155 14.87 15.05 -7.97
C GLY A 155 13.83 14.63 -9.01
N ASN A 156 12.65 14.22 -8.59
CA ASN A 156 11.57 13.77 -9.48
C ASN A 156 10.19 14.06 -8.88
N LEU A 157 9.54 15.07 -9.38
CA LEU A 157 8.22 15.51 -8.91
C LEU A 157 7.08 14.48 -9.11
N ALA A 158 7.32 13.44 -9.91
CA ALA A 158 6.37 12.33 -10.08
C ALA A 158 6.46 11.29 -8.96
N THR A 159 7.55 11.27 -8.18
CA THR A 159 7.75 10.31 -7.10
C THR A 159 7.54 10.97 -5.73
N THR A 160 7.00 10.20 -4.79
CA THR A 160 6.87 10.61 -3.39
C THR A 160 8.16 10.27 -2.64
N SER A 161 8.56 11.12 -1.71
CA SER A 161 9.69 10.91 -0.81
C SER A 161 9.26 11.09 0.64
N ILE A 162 10.03 10.50 1.55
CA ILE A 162 9.96 10.76 2.98
C ILE A 162 11.04 11.76 3.32
N TYR A 163 10.65 12.86 3.94
CA TYR A 163 11.55 13.88 4.47
C TYR A 163 11.70 13.71 5.96
N ILE A 164 12.93 13.54 6.42
CA ILE A 164 13.26 13.26 7.82
C ILE A 164 14.02 14.45 8.39
N TYR A 165 13.57 14.96 9.52
CA TYR A 165 14.09 16.12 10.22
C TYR A 165 14.89 15.67 11.44
N PRO A 166 16.21 15.57 11.34
CA PRO A 166 17.02 14.93 12.38
C PRO A 166 17.25 15.82 13.62
N GLY A 167 17.02 17.13 13.51
CA GLY A 167 17.47 18.06 14.54
C GLY A 167 19.01 18.07 14.68
N THR A 168 19.50 17.67 15.84
CA THR A 168 20.94 17.54 16.13
C THR A 168 21.49 16.12 15.96
N LEU A 169 20.65 15.18 15.53
CA LEU A 169 21.00 13.77 15.40
C LEU A 169 21.67 13.48 14.06
N THR A 170 22.58 12.50 14.04
CA THR A 170 23.16 11.99 12.79
C THR A 170 22.45 10.68 12.44
N LEU A 171 21.84 10.64 11.24
CA LEU A 171 21.09 9.48 10.79
C LEU A 171 21.97 8.51 10.00
N GLY A 172 21.76 7.23 10.25
CA GLY A 172 22.25 6.12 9.45
C GLY A 172 21.15 5.62 8.51
N ASP A 173 21.03 4.30 8.39
CA ASP A 173 20.05 3.69 7.50
C ASP A 173 18.61 3.83 8.04
N VAL A 174 17.68 4.00 7.10
CA VAL A 174 16.25 4.13 7.35
C VAL A 174 15.55 2.84 6.94
N TYR A 175 14.69 2.35 7.79
CA TYR A 175 13.90 1.14 7.57
C TYR A 175 12.43 1.51 7.56
N ILE A 176 11.74 1.17 6.48
CA ILE A 176 10.34 1.51 6.27
C ILE A 176 9.55 0.22 6.14
N GLU A 177 8.56 0.02 7.00
CA GLU A 177 7.58 -1.04 6.88
C GLU A 177 6.33 -0.48 6.20
N TYR A 178 5.83 -1.19 5.21
CA TYR A 178 4.74 -0.69 4.37
C TYR A 178 3.93 -1.83 3.77
N ILE A 179 2.72 -1.49 3.33
CA ILE A 179 1.92 -2.35 2.47
C ILE A 179 2.33 -2.06 1.03
N LYS A 180 2.76 -3.09 0.31
CA LYS A 180 3.09 -2.99 -1.11
C LYS A 180 1.85 -3.03 -1.98
N HIS A 181 1.95 -2.46 -3.19
CA HIS A 181 0.92 -2.64 -4.20
C HIS A 181 0.87 -4.13 -4.60
N PRO A 182 -0.33 -4.78 -4.61
CA PRO A 182 -0.45 -6.16 -5.01
C PRO A 182 -0.10 -6.33 -6.48
N ARG A 183 0.31 -7.53 -6.87
CA ARG A 183 0.44 -7.88 -8.29
C ARG A 183 -0.93 -8.00 -8.93
N GLN A 184 -1.04 -7.54 -10.17
CA GLN A 184 -2.24 -7.76 -10.96
C GLN A 184 -2.43 -9.24 -11.27
N MET A 185 -3.66 -9.69 -11.17
CA MET A 185 -4.06 -11.05 -11.48
C MET A 185 -4.40 -11.16 -12.97
N PHE A 186 -3.95 -12.26 -13.60
CA PHE A 186 -4.25 -12.55 -15.00
C PHE A 186 -4.51 -14.04 -15.20
N PHE A 187 -5.60 -14.36 -15.91
CA PHE A 187 -6.00 -15.74 -16.18
C PHE A 187 -5.03 -16.48 -17.10
N GLY A 188 -4.32 -15.76 -17.99
CA GLY A 188 -3.43 -16.39 -18.95
C GLY A 188 -2.65 -15.40 -19.80
N THR A 189 -2.19 -15.86 -20.97
CA THR A 189 -1.44 -15.03 -21.91
C THR A 189 -2.38 -14.45 -22.95
N TYR A 190 -2.56 -13.14 -22.93
CA TYR A 190 -3.32 -12.36 -23.90
C TYR A 190 -2.83 -10.90 -23.91
N THR A 191 -3.31 -10.09 -24.84
CA THR A 191 -3.01 -8.66 -24.85
C THR A 191 -4.00 -7.93 -23.96
N TYR A 192 -3.51 -7.30 -22.88
CA TYR A 192 -4.32 -6.53 -21.95
C TYR A 192 -4.73 -5.17 -22.53
N ILE A 193 -5.60 -4.44 -21.81
CA ILE A 193 -6.18 -3.14 -22.25
C ILE A 193 -5.09 -2.10 -22.51
N ASP A 194 -3.98 -2.14 -21.79
CA ASP A 194 -2.82 -1.25 -21.95
C ASP A 194 -1.86 -1.65 -23.08
N GLY A 195 -2.17 -2.73 -23.82
CA GLY A 195 -1.32 -3.29 -24.88
C GLY A 195 -0.20 -4.19 -24.40
N SER A 196 -0.06 -4.43 -23.09
CA SER A 196 0.93 -5.36 -22.55
C SER A 196 0.52 -6.81 -22.77
N THR A 197 1.51 -7.70 -22.84
CA THR A 197 1.26 -9.15 -22.86
C THR A 197 1.20 -9.68 -21.44
N THR A 198 0.08 -10.27 -21.07
CA THR A 198 -0.13 -10.85 -19.74
C THR A 198 0.50 -12.24 -19.63
N THR A 199 0.69 -12.69 -18.41
CA THR A 199 1.07 -14.07 -18.07
C THR A 199 0.18 -14.54 -16.91
N LEU A 200 -0.05 -15.85 -16.82
CA LEU A 200 -0.85 -16.41 -15.72
C LEU A 200 -0.27 -15.93 -14.38
N THR A 201 -1.07 -15.19 -13.63
CA THR A 201 -0.68 -14.64 -12.33
C THR A 201 -1.83 -14.83 -11.34
N ASN A 202 -1.59 -15.59 -10.28
CA ASN A 202 -2.56 -15.79 -9.21
C ASN A 202 -2.59 -14.60 -8.24
N CYS A 203 -3.67 -14.52 -7.46
CA CYS A 203 -3.81 -13.56 -6.38
C CYS A 203 -2.69 -13.72 -5.34
N GLU A 204 -2.14 -12.60 -4.88
CA GLU A 204 -1.10 -12.56 -3.85
C GLU A 204 -1.68 -12.51 -2.42
N LEU A 205 -2.96 -12.16 -2.28
CA LEU A 205 -3.63 -12.13 -0.99
C LEU A 205 -3.87 -13.54 -0.43
N PRO A 206 -4.04 -13.68 0.89
CA PRO A 206 -4.34 -14.97 1.53
C PRO A 206 -5.61 -15.62 0.97
N GLU A 207 -5.60 -16.94 0.88
CA GLU A 207 -6.68 -17.70 0.24
C GLU A 207 -8.08 -17.44 0.83
N HIS A 208 -8.17 -17.20 2.13
CA HIS A 208 -9.45 -16.94 2.80
C HIS A 208 -10.13 -15.63 2.36
N THR A 209 -9.39 -14.70 1.74
CA THR A 209 -9.94 -13.43 1.24
C THR A 209 -10.48 -13.52 -0.19
N HIS A 210 -10.13 -14.57 -0.94
CA HIS A 210 -10.44 -14.69 -2.37
C HIS A 210 -11.94 -14.64 -2.65
N SER A 211 -12.76 -15.33 -1.83
CA SER A 211 -14.22 -15.32 -2.02
C SER A 211 -14.81 -13.93 -1.77
N GLU A 212 -14.32 -13.19 -0.76
CA GLU A 212 -14.77 -11.81 -0.49
C GLU A 212 -14.43 -10.89 -1.67
N MET A 213 -13.25 -11.08 -2.31
CA MET A 213 -12.86 -10.30 -3.49
C MET A 213 -13.73 -10.61 -4.70
N VAL A 214 -14.07 -11.90 -4.93
CA VAL A 214 -14.99 -12.27 -6.01
C VAL A 214 -16.37 -11.67 -5.78
N ASP A 215 -16.89 -11.70 -4.54
CA ASP A 215 -18.16 -11.05 -4.20
C ASP A 215 -18.13 -9.54 -4.49
N GLN A 216 -17.02 -8.89 -4.16
CA GLN A 216 -16.81 -7.47 -4.48
C GLN A 216 -16.75 -7.21 -6.00
N ALA A 217 -16.08 -8.09 -6.76
CA ALA A 217 -16.02 -7.98 -8.22
C ALA A 217 -17.41 -8.15 -8.86
N VAL A 218 -18.21 -9.10 -8.39
CA VAL A 218 -19.60 -9.30 -8.83
C VAL A 218 -20.46 -8.08 -8.50
N LEU A 219 -20.27 -7.47 -7.33
CA LEU A 219 -20.97 -6.23 -6.96
C LEU A 219 -20.63 -5.07 -7.89
N ILE A 220 -19.35 -4.90 -8.24
CA ILE A 220 -18.90 -3.88 -9.20
C ILE A 220 -19.51 -4.16 -10.58
N ALA A 221 -19.44 -5.40 -11.04
CA ALA A 221 -20.00 -5.81 -12.34
C ALA A 221 -21.52 -5.57 -12.41
N SER A 222 -22.27 -5.94 -11.37
CA SER A 222 -23.72 -5.70 -11.33
C SER A 222 -24.06 -4.21 -11.35
N GLY A 223 -23.27 -3.38 -10.66
CA GLY A 223 -23.44 -1.92 -10.70
C GLY A 223 -23.21 -1.33 -12.08
N ILE A 224 -22.26 -1.85 -12.87
CA ILE A 224 -22.02 -1.45 -14.26
C ILE A 224 -23.20 -1.88 -15.15
N ILE A 225 -23.72 -3.09 -14.98
CA ILE A 225 -24.81 -3.64 -15.78
C ILE A 225 -26.15 -2.91 -15.52
N GLU A 226 -26.41 -2.56 -14.26
CA GLU A 226 -27.69 -1.96 -13.84
C GLU A 226 -27.72 -0.43 -13.98
N HIS A 227 -26.62 0.20 -14.39
CA HIS A 227 -26.57 1.67 -14.52
C HIS A 227 -27.57 2.14 -15.61
N PRO A 228 -28.50 3.07 -15.29
CA PRO A 228 -29.60 3.45 -16.20
C PRO A 228 -29.13 4.11 -17.51
N THR A 229 -27.86 4.46 -17.63
CA THR A 229 -27.26 5.02 -18.86
C THR A 229 -26.97 3.95 -19.93
N TYR A 230 -27.03 2.67 -19.57
CA TYR A 230 -26.77 1.55 -20.48
C TYR A 230 -28.06 0.78 -20.88
N GLN A 231 -29.23 1.35 -20.59
CA GLN A 231 -30.54 0.85 -21.06
C GLN A 231 -31.02 1.60 -22.30
#